data_1b5e4c34a16a241f688c412851948000
#
_entry.id   1b5e4c34a16a241f688c412851948000
#
_cell.length_a   1.000
_cell.length_b   1.000
_cell.length_c   1.000
_cell.angle_alpha   90.00
_cell.angle_beta   90.00
_cell.angle_gamma   90.00
#
_symmetry.space_group_name_H-M   'P 1'
#
loop_
_entity.id
_entity.type
_entity.pdbx_description
1 polymer ?
#
loop_
_entity_poly.entity_id
_entity_poly.type
_entity_poly.pdbx_seq_one_letter_code
_entity_poly.pdbx_strand_id
1 'polypeptide(L)'
;MITTGVVLLLLDAGGCAKQRLPGGLSKLKPCRLAGIDEELFCGKLTVFENRETRTGRTIDLNIVVLPAFDQKTKAEPLFDLAGGPGVSSAGAAGFYAGPGKAYRRRHDVVCVDQRGTGQSNRLAIPREKTPQYYVSEMYPIDYVKQMRHALEQRADLTKYTTSIAMDDLDDVRAWLGYDRINLFGGSYGTRAALVYMRQHPDHVRSAILLAVAPTDLKMPLHHSESGARAMDLLLGECERDPPCHAAFPQISDDWKNVLEQLEKQPARVEYSPPGKAAPTTIEIQRGVFGEKIRSWMYGRDKAARIPLIIHHAANGDFASFLQQAIAPSIPDFVADGMYLSVTCAEDVPFITPEEATKLTAGNPFGNYRVFQQTRACGMWPRGEIPTDFHGPVSSNAPVLIFSGNLDPVTPPKYGEEVAKYLPNSRHVIVPEAGHGMDGLSDQECVDRLTIEFMDKGSAKDLDVSCVGRMAPPPFVTKYK
;
A
#
# COMPACT_ATOMS: atom_id res chain seq x y z
N MET A 1 7.00 75.70 39.14
CA MET A 1 6.43 75.29 37.81
C MET A 1 7.10 74.00 37.44
N ILE A 2 6.37 72.84 37.60
CA ILE A 2 6.84 71.53 37.30
C ILE A 2 6.05 71.07 36.09
N THR A 3 6.73 70.88 34.97
CA THR A 3 6.16 70.40 33.71
C THR A 3 6.29 68.87 33.65
N THR A 4 5.17 68.15 33.74
CA THR A 4 5.06 66.69 33.62
C THR A 4 5.04 66.32 32.14
N GLY A 5 6.11 65.69 31.70
CA GLY A 5 6.13 65.04 30.33
C GLY A 5 5.41 63.69 30.32
N VAL A 6 4.43 63.57 29.46
CA VAL A 6 3.75 62.27 29.16
C VAL A 6 4.55 61.56 28.09
N VAL A 7 5.09 60.38 28.43
CA VAL A 7 5.72 59.49 27.47
C VAL A 7 4.63 58.59 26.89
N LEU A 8 4.32 58.75 25.60
CA LEU A 8 3.45 57.84 24.84
C LEU A 8 4.27 56.61 24.42
N LEU A 9 4.00 55.47 25.03
CA LEU A 9 4.48 54.19 24.59
C LEU A 9 3.63 53.74 23.38
N LEU A 10 4.23 53.81 22.21
CA LEU A 10 3.70 53.16 21.02
C LEU A 10 3.90 51.66 21.16
N LEU A 11 2.83 50.93 21.38
CA LEU A 11 2.77 49.45 21.26
C LEU A 11 2.82 49.10 19.77
N ASP A 12 3.97 48.66 19.29
CA ASP A 12 4.09 47.99 18.00
C ASP A 12 3.24 46.71 18.01
N ALA A 13 2.10 46.76 17.31
CA ALA A 13 1.34 45.59 16.99
C ALA A 13 2.18 44.73 16.04
N GLY A 14 2.81 43.66 16.58
CA GLY A 14 3.52 42.65 15.82
C GLY A 14 2.60 42.01 14.79
N GLY A 15 2.63 42.57 13.58
CA GLY A 15 1.97 41.96 12.43
C GLY A 15 2.59 40.62 12.17
N CYS A 16 1.80 39.57 12.34
CA CYS A 16 2.14 38.21 11.91
C CYS A 16 2.46 38.30 10.41
N ALA A 17 3.73 38.29 10.05
CA ALA A 17 4.17 38.30 8.66
C ALA A 17 3.60 37.04 8.00
N LYS A 18 2.57 37.22 7.17
CA LYS A 18 2.05 36.15 6.32
C LYS A 18 3.23 35.61 5.49
N GLN A 19 3.72 34.46 5.86
CA GLN A 19 4.77 33.74 5.15
C GLN A 19 4.32 33.62 3.68
N ARG A 20 5.04 34.27 2.75
CA ARG A 20 4.75 34.11 1.31
C ARG A 20 5.04 32.67 0.94
N LEU A 21 3.98 31.89 0.70
CA LEU A 21 4.08 30.54 0.18
C LEU A 21 4.78 30.57 -1.19
N PRO A 22 5.64 29.58 -1.50
CA PRO A 22 6.18 29.40 -2.85
C PRO A 22 5.06 29.33 -3.89
N GLY A 23 5.28 29.84 -5.11
CA GLY A 23 4.25 30.14 -6.11
C GLY A 23 3.16 29.05 -6.35
N GLY A 24 3.50 27.76 -6.29
CA GLY A 24 2.52 26.67 -6.46
C GLY A 24 1.63 26.43 -5.23
N LEU A 25 2.17 26.56 -4.02
CA LEU A 25 1.39 26.37 -2.79
C LEU A 25 0.36 27.48 -2.56
N SER A 26 0.49 28.63 -3.24
CA SER A 26 -0.51 29.70 -3.21
C SER A 26 -1.88 29.30 -3.76
N LYS A 27 -1.95 28.20 -4.54
CA LYS A 27 -3.19 27.61 -5.07
C LYS A 27 -3.92 26.72 -4.05
N LEU A 28 -3.25 26.33 -2.99
CA LEU A 28 -3.78 25.52 -1.91
C LEU A 28 -4.31 26.40 -0.78
N LYS A 29 -5.14 25.82 0.06
CA LYS A 29 -5.65 26.50 1.27
C LYS A 29 -5.15 25.79 2.51
N PRO A 30 -4.87 26.51 3.60
CA PRO A 30 -4.63 25.88 4.89
C PRO A 30 -5.78 24.93 5.27
N CYS A 31 -5.44 23.76 5.79
CA CYS A 31 -6.42 22.74 6.20
C CYS A 31 -5.90 21.96 7.41
N ARG A 32 -6.82 21.30 8.09
CA ARG A 32 -6.54 20.34 9.17
C ARG A 32 -7.17 19.02 8.84
N LEU A 33 -6.40 17.94 9.00
CA LEU A 33 -6.88 16.58 8.86
C LEU A 33 -7.06 15.94 10.25
N ALA A 34 -8.03 15.04 10.35
CA ALA A 34 -8.30 14.35 11.61
C ALA A 34 -7.06 13.60 12.12
N GLY A 35 -6.71 13.78 13.39
CA GLY A 35 -5.54 13.16 14.01
C GLY A 35 -4.20 13.83 13.68
N ILE A 36 -4.19 15.01 13.03
CA ILE A 36 -2.99 15.80 12.75
C ILE A 36 -3.15 17.19 13.37
N ASP A 37 -2.30 17.54 14.32
CA ASP A 37 -2.39 18.78 15.09
C ASP A 37 -1.87 20.00 14.32
N GLU A 38 -0.99 19.81 13.33
CA GLU A 38 -0.44 20.89 12.54
C GLU A 38 -1.34 21.28 11.36
N GLU A 39 -1.16 22.52 10.88
CA GLU A 39 -1.82 23.03 9.67
C GLU A 39 -1.08 22.55 8.43
N LEU A 40 -1.82 21.93 7.51
CA LEU A 40 -1.36 21.46 6.21
C LEU A 40 -1.94 22.33 5.11
N PHE A 41 -1.63 22.01 3.84
CA PHE A 41 -2.20 22.67 2.67
C PHE A 41 -2.97 21.69 1.83
N CYS A 42 -4.25 21.98 1.60
CA CYS A 42 -5.14 21.15 0.82
C CYS A 42 -5.65 21.89 -0.42
N GLY A 43 -5.91 21.14 -1.47
CA GLY A 43 -6.50 21.67 -2.70
C GLY A 43 -7.05 20.57 -3.59
N LYS A 44 -7.64 21.03 -4.69
CA LYS A 44 -8.17 20.14 -5.72
C LYS A 44 -7.73 20.63 -7.09
N LEU A 45 -7.33 19.70 -7.94
CA LEU A 45 -7.12 19.94 -9.36
C LEU A 45 -8.20 19.18 -10.14
N THR A 46 -9.01 19.91 -10.89
CA THR A 46 -10.03 19.30 -11.75
C THR A 46 -9.39 18.82 -13.05
N VAL A 47 -9.55 17.53 -13.37
CA VAL A 47 -9.10 16.90 -14.62
C VAL A 47 -10.29 16.24 -15.34
N PHE A 48 -10.19 16.07 -16.65
CA PHE A 48 -11.19 15.28 -17.37
C PHE A 48 -11.05 13.79 -17.03
N GLU A 49 -12.18 13.12 -16.80
CA GLU A 49 -12.20 11.67 -16.61
C GLU A 49 -11.67 10.97 -17.88
N ASN A 50 -12.16 11.38 -19.07
CA ASN A 50 -11.59 10.97 -20.34
C ASN A 50 -10.58 12.02 -20.81
N ARG A 51 -9.29 11.72 -20.65
CA ARG A 51 -8.18 12.61 -21.02
C ARG A 51 -7.98 12.77 -22.52
N GLU A 52 -8.40 11.78 -23.32
CA GLU A 52 -8.25 11.81 -24.78
C GLU A 52 -9.20 12.83 -25.40
N THR A 53 -10.48 12.73 -25.06
CA THR A 53 -11.50 13.62 -25.64
C THR A 53 -11.57 14.99 -24.95
N ARG A 54 -11.12 15.07 -23.69
CA ARG A 54 -11.22 16.26 -22.84
C ARG A 54 -12.62 16.86 -22.83
N THR A 55 -13.63 15.99 -22.76
CA THR A 55 -15.04 16.35 -22.73
C THR A 55 -15.80 15.48 -21.71
N GLY A 56 -16.99 15.91 -21.29
CA GLY A 56 -17.84 15.15 -20.40
C GLY A 56 -17.45 15.30 -18.91
N ARG A 57 -17.41 14.18 -18.20
CA ARG A 57 -17.16 14.18 -16.74
C ARG A 57 -15.76 14.64 -16.38
N THR A 58 -15.66 15.26 -15.23
CA THR A 58 -14.41 15.65 -14.61
C THR A 58 -14.24 15.00 -13.24
N ILE A 59 -13.00 14.92 -12.78
CA ILE A 59 -12.60 14.40 -11.46
C ILE A 59 -11.82 15.49 -10.76
N ASP A 60 -12.14 15.75 -9.50
CA ASP A 60 -11.34 16.60 -8.63
C ASP A 60 -10.30 15.75 -7.92
N LEU A 61 -9.04 15.88 -8.30
CA LEU A 61 -7.93 15.21 -7.63
C LEU A 61 -7.67 15.89 -6.29
N ASN A 62 -7.79 15.15 -5.20
CA ASN A 62 -7.52 15.62 -3.85
C ASN A 62 -6.01 15.65 -3.59
N ILE A 63 -5.52 16.80 -3.15
CA ILE A 63 -4.10 17.08 -2.94
C ILE A 63 -3.89 17.57 -1.51
N VAL A 64 -2.98 16.92 -0.79
CA VAL A 64 -2.50 17.32 0.53
C VAL A 64 -1.01 17.55 0.45
N VAL A 65 -0.56 18.74 0.86
CA VAL A 65 0.86 19.08 0.90
C VAL A 65 1.27 19.39 2.33
N LEU A 66 2.31 18.70 2.76
CA LEU A 66 3.03 18.96 4.00
C LEU A 66 4.33 19.71 3.66
N PRO A 67 4.44 21.01 3.95
CA PRO A 67 5.59 21.79 3.56
C PRO A 67 6.88 21.35 4.25
N ALA A 68 8.01 21.54 3.57
CA ALA A 68 9.32 21.41 4.16
C ALA A 68 9.50 22.36 5.34
N PHE A 69 10.22 21.93 6.38
CA PHE A 69 10.52 22.79 7.53
C PHE A 69 11.56 23.86 7.19
N ASP A 70 12.57 23.49 6.40
CA ASP A 70 13.57 24.44 5.92
C ASP A 70 13.23 24.95 4.51
N GLN A 71 12.58 26.11 4.46
CA GLN A 71 12.21 26.75 3.20
C GLN A 71 13.40 27.44 2.48
N LYS A 72 14.54 27.62 3.17
CA LYS A 72 15.73 28.29 2.59
C LYS A 72 16.57 27.31 1.76
N THR A 73 16.67 26.06 2.21
CA THR A 73 17.41 24.99 1.51
C THR A 73 16.49 23.97 0.90
N LYS A 74 15.25 24.37 0.58
CA LYS A 74 14.23 23.52 0.01
C LYS A 74 14.73 22.81 -1.25
N ALA A 75 14.52 21.51 -1.29
CA ALA A 75 14.85 20.64 -2.40
C ALA A 75 13.57 20.17 -3.14
N GLU A 76 13.72 19.40 -4.21
CA GLU A 76 12.62 18.83 -4.97
C GLU A 76 11.66 18.04 -4.07
N PRO A 77 10.33 18.14 -4.27
CA PRO A 77 9.33 17.50 -3.41
C PRO A 77 9.36 15.99 -3.48
N LEU A 78 8.82 15.35 -2.45
CA LEU A 78 8.50 13.93 -2.43
C LEU A 78 7.02 13.74 -2.76
N PHE A 79 6.70 12.99 -3.80
CA PHE A 79 5.35 12.54 -4.14
C PHE A 79 5.15 11.12 -3.65
N ASP A 80 4.20 10.94 -2.74
CA ASP A 80 3.83 9.64 -2.20
C ASP A 80 2.83 8.93 -3.11
N LEU A 81 3.17 7.70 -3.53
CA LEU A 81 2.35 6.84 -4.39
C LEU A 81 1.90 5.63 -3.58
N ALA A 82 0.64 5.69 -3.13
CA ALA A 82 0.04 4.64 -2.34
C ALA A 82 -0.08 3.30 -3.11
N GLY A 83 -0.09 2.22 -2.37
CA GLY A 83 -0.23 0.86 -2.88
C GLY A 83 -1.68 0.45 -3.20
N GLY A 84 -1.94 -0.83 -3.14
CA GLY A 84 -3.22 -1.48 -3.44
C GLY A 84 -3.18 -2.26 -4.73
N PRO A 85 -3.67 -1.71 -5.89
CA PRO A 85 -4.20 -0.36 -6.17
C PRO A 85 -5.44 0.00 -5.36
N GLY A 86 -5.75 1.28 -5.25
CA GLY A 86 -6.99 1.74 -4.61
C GLY A 86 -6.83 2.36 -3.21
N VAL A 87 -5.61 2.44 -2.67
CA VAL A 87 -5.33 3.12 -1.39
C VAL A 87 -5.19 4.63 -1.60
N SER A 88 -5.67 5.42 -0.62
CA SER A 88 -5.53 6.88 -0.61
C SER A 88 -4.11 7.29 -0.20
N SER A 89 -3.43 8.09 -1.01
CA SER A 89 -2.15 8.69 -0.64
C SER A 89 -2.31 9.77 0.43
N ALA A 90 -3.39 10.55 0.40
CA ALA A 90 -3.69 11.52 1.47
C ALA A 90 -3.79 10.87 2.86
N GLY A 91 -4.10 9.56 2.94
CA GLY A 91 -4.05 8.78 4.18
C GLY A 91 -2.65 8.68 4.81
N ALA A 92 -1.58 8.84 4.02
CA ALA A 92 -0.20 8.82 4.52
C ALA A 92 0.21 10.14 5.21
N ALA A 93 -0.59 11.21 5.11
CA ALA A 93 -0.28 12.51 5.71
C ALA A 93 0.03 12.41 7.22
N GLY A 94 -0.68 11.54 7.95
CA GLY A 94 -0.43 11.30 9.38
C GLY A 94 0.96 10.74 9.69
N PHE A 95 1.48 9.87 8.83
CA PHE A 95 2.85 9.37 8.93
C PHE A 95 3.86 10.52 8.77
N TYR A 96 3.72 11.32 7.72
CA TYR A 96 4.63 12.45 7.43
C TYR A 96 4.48 13.64 8.40
N ALA A 97 3.37 13.76 9.09
CA ALA A 97 3.18 14.71 10.18
C ALA A 97 3.76 14.20 11.52
N GLY A 98 3.87 12.88 11.68
CA GLY A 98 4.30 12.21 12.90
C GLY A 98 5.66 11.48 12.76
N PRO A 99 5.66 10.12 12.71
CA PRO A 99 6.91 9.34 12.70
C PRO A 99 7.84 9.71 11.54
N GLY A 100 7.30 9.92 10.34
CA GLY A 100 8.03 10.26 9.13
C GLY A 100 8.31 11.75 8.94
N LYS A 101 8.15 12.60 9.97
CA LYS A 101 8.37 14.05 9.83
C LYS A 101 9.76 14.45 9.34
N ALA A 102 10.77 13.56 9.50
CA ALA A 102 12.13 13.81 9.02
C ALA A 102 12.23 13.94 7.50
N TYR A 103 11.33 13.36 6.73
CA TYR A 103 11.22 13.53 5.28
C TYR A 103 11.02 14.98 4.89
N ARG A 104 10.36 15.74 5.74
CA ARG A 104 10.02 17.17 5.52
C ARG A 104 11.13 18.12 5.91
N ARG A 105 12.30 17.63 6.29
CA ARG A 105 13.40 18.54 6.64
C ARG A 105 13.68 19.55 5.51
N ARG A 106 13.77 19.08 4.27
CA ARG A 106 14.07 19.90 3.07
C ARG A 106 13.09 19.68 1.91
N HIS A 107 12.24 18.67 1.97
CA HIS A 107 11.32 18.29 0.90
C HIS A 107 9.87 18.59 1.31
N ASP A 108 9.11 19.26 0.45
CA ASP A 108 7.67 19.18 0.58
C ASP A 108 7.25 17.74 0.35
N VAL A 109 6.28 17.24 1.13
CA VAL A 109 5.66 15.95 0.87
C VAL A 109 4.29 16.20 0.26
N VAL A 110 4.06 15.63 -0.90
CA VAL A 110 2.83 15.79 -1.69
C VAL A 110 2.11 14.44 -1.75
N CYS A 111 0.94 14.38 -1.14
CA CYS A 111 0.06 13.22 -1.17
C CYS A 111 -1.12 13.54 -2.10
N VAL A 112 -1.17 12.84 -3.24
CA VAL A 112 -2.27 12.99 -4.21
C VAL A 112 -3.10 11.73 -4.21
N ASP A 113 -4.38 11.83 -3.84
CA ASP A 113 -5.28 10.71 -4.09
C ASP A 113 -5.39 10.49 -5.61
N GLN A 114 -4.92 9.34 -6.09
CA GLN A 114 -5.09 8.98 -7.49
C GLN A 114 -6.58 8.92 -7.83
N ARG A 115 -6.93 9.14 -9.13
CA ARG A 115 -8.32 8.95 -9.58
C ARG A 115 -8.89 7.62 -9.06
N GLY A 116 -10.11 7.64 -8.56
CA GLY A 116 -10.77 6.45 -8.01
C GLY A 116 -10.42 6.13 -6.55
N THR A 117 -9.52 6.88 -5.91
CA THR A 117 -9.11 6.66 -4.52
C THR A 117 -9.47 7.83 -3.60
N GLY A 118 -9.42 7.63 -2.30
CA GLY A 118 -9.56 8.67 -1.28
C GLY A 118 -10.73 9.62 -1.55
N GLN A 119 -10.43 10.89 -1.77
CA GLN A 119 -11.41 11.93 -2.12
C GLN A 119 -11.40 12.29 -3.63
N SER A 120 -10.68 11.53 -4.46
CA SER A 120 -10.61 11.71 -5.92
C SER A 120 -11.57 10.77 -6.64
N ASN A 121 -12.88 10.97 -6.46
CA ASN A 121 -13.96 10.12 -6.98
C ASN A 121 -13.80 8.64 -6.60
N ARG A 122 -13.64 8.35 -5.31
CA ARG A 122 -13.41 7.01 -4.75
C ARG A 122 -14.36 5.96 -5.35
N LEU A 123 -13.83 4.94 -6.01
CA LEU A 123 -14.58 3.84 -6.60
C LEU A 123 -14.81 2.71 -5.59
N ALA A 124 -15.72 2.94 -4.65
CA ALA A 124 -16.18 1.97 -3.67
C ALA A 124 -17.65 2.21 -3.33
N ILE A 125 -18.31 1.18 -2.83
CA ILE A 125 -19.63 1.27 -2.21
C ILE A 125 -19.54 0.80 -0.76
N PRO A 126 -20.40 1.30 0.14
CA PRO A 126 -20.45 0.80 1.51
C PRO A 126 -20.79 -0.70 1.56
N ARG A 127 -20.16 -1.42 2.49
CA ARG A 127 -20.51 -2.81 2.82
C ARG A 127 -20.88 -2.91 4.30
N GLU A 128 -21.88 -3.72 4.58
CA GLU A 128 -22.19 -4.06 5.98
C GLU A 128 -21.07 -4.97 6.54
N LYS A 129 -20.49 -4.56 7.65
CA LYS A 129 -19.37 -5.24 8.30
C LYS A 129 -19.86 -6.18 9.40
N THR A 130 -20.59 -7.23 9.00
CA THR A 130 -20.93 -8.34 9.90
C THR A 130 -19.67 -9.15 10.24
N PRO A 131 -19.65 -9.96 11.32
CA PRO A 131 -18.54 -10.87 11.57
C PRO A 131 -18.21 -11.78 10.37
N GLN A 132 -19.22 -12.31 9.67
CA GLN A 132 -19.02 -13.14 8.47
C GLN A 132 -18.37 -12.36 7.31
N TYR A 133 -18.62 -11.04 7.19
CA TYR A 133 -17.97 -10.21 6.16
C TYR A 133 -16.44 -10.35 6.17
N TYR A 134 -15.84 -10.35 7.36
CA TYR A 134 -14.36 -10.38 7.48
C TYR A 134 -13.73 -11.71 7.06
N VAL A 135 -14.53 -12.78 6.98
CA VAL A 135 -14.11 -14.12 6.55
C VAL A 135 -14.94 -14.67 5.39
N SER A 136 -15.55 -13.77 4.60
CA SER A 136 -16.25 -14.09 3.36
C SER A 136 -15.30 -14.12 2.17
N GLU A 137 -15.82 -14.60 1.04
CA GLU A 137 -15.12 -14.46 -0.26
C GLU A 137 -14.71 -13.02 -0.53
N MET A 138 -13.56 -12.84 -1.17
CA MET A 138 -13.01 -11.52 -1.46
C MET A 138 -13.91 -10.70 -2.39
N TYR A 139 -14.39 -11.34 -3.45
CA TYR A 139 -15.27 -10.74 -4.47
C TYR A 139 -16.52 -11.58 -4.68
N PRO A 140 -17.50 -11.55 -3.73
CA PRO A 140 -18.80 -12.18 -3.96
C PRO A 140 -19.44 -11.59 -5.23
N ILE A 141 -19.98 -12.45 -6.09
CA ILE A 141 -20.46 -12.05 -7.42
C ILE A 141 -21.54 -10.97 -7.37
N ASP A 142 -22.48 -11.10 -6.44
CA ASP A 142 -23.57 -10.12 -6.30
C ASP A 142 -23.05 -8.76 -5.80
N TYR A 143 -22.04 -8.77 -4.93
CA TYR A 143 -21.36 -7.53 -4.54
C TYR A 143 -20.67 -6.84 -5.72
N VAL A 144 -19.94 -7.61 -6.57
CA VAL A 144 -19.28 -7.05 -7.76
C VAL A 144 -20.28 -6.45 -8.72
N LYS A 145 -21.42 -7.14 -8.99
CA LYS A 145 -22.49 -6.62 -9.84
C LYS A 145 -23.12 -5.35 -9.27
N GLN A 146 -23.44 -5.36 -7.99
CA GLN A 146 -24.02 -4.19 -7.29
C GLN A 146 -23.05 -3.00 -7.33
N MET A 147 -21.77 -3.23 -7.03
CA MET A 147 -20.73 -2.21 -7.06
C MET A 147 -20.57 -1.62 -8.47
N ARG A 148 -20.45 -2.47 -9.49
CA ARG A 148 -20.38 -2.05 -10.89
C ARG A 148 -21.57 -1.16 -11.24
N HIS A 149 -22.80 -1.64 -11.02
CA HIS A 149 -24.01 -0.89 -11.36
C HIS A 149 -24.05 0.49 -10.67
N ALA A 150 -23.71 0.56 -9.39
CA ALA A 150 -23.70 1.82 -8.65
C ALA A 150 -22.62 2.79 -9.13
N LEU A 151 -21.43 2.28 -9.48
CA LEU A 151 -20.31 3.11 -9.92
C LEU A 151 -20.46 3.62 -11.34
N GLU A 152 -21.00 2.83 -12.27
CA GLU A 152 -21.27 3.25 -13.67
C GLU A 152 -22.19 4.47 -13.77
N GLN A 153 -23.01 4.75 -12.74
CA GLN A 153 -23.86 5.96 -12.70
C GLN A 153 -23.03 7.25 -12.56
N ARG A 154 -21.79 7.16 -12.04
CA ARG A 154 -20.96 8.33 -11.71
C ARG A 154 -19.53 8.27 -12.22
N ALA A 155 -19.14 7.20 -12.91
CA ALA A 155 -17.80 6.98 -13.43
C ALA A 155 -17.81 6.15 -14.72
N ASP A 156 -16.89 6.43 -15.62
CA ASP A 156 -16.50 5.51 -16.68
C ASP A 156 -15.36 4.63 -16.17
N LEU A 157 -15.69 3.44 -15.70
CA LEU A 157 -14.76 2.51 -15.05
C LEU A 157 -13.58 2.09 -15.95
N THR A 158 -13.66 2.35 -17.26
CA THR A 158 -12.57 2.07 -18.21
C THR A 158 -11.47 3.14 -18.19
N LYS A 159 -11.67 4.27 -17.52
CA LYS A 159 -10.75 5.41 -17.48
C LYS A 159 -9.92 5.49 -16.17
N TYR A 160 -9.84 4.37 -15.43
CA TYR A 160 -9.14 4.29 -14.15
C TYR A 160 -7.96 3.30 -14.23
N THR A 161 -7.02 3.56 -15.16
CA THR A 161 -5.79 2.78 -15.34
C THR A 161 -4.59 3.53 -14.75
N THR A 162 -3.50 2.79 -14.51
CA THR A 162 -2.25 3.37 -13.98
C THR A 162 -1.69 4.45 -14.90
N SER A 163 -1.68 4.22 -16.22
CA SER A 163 -1.14 5.20 -17.18
C SER A 163 -1.89 6.53 -17.12
N ILE A 164 -3.22 6.49 -17.07
CA ILE A 164 -4.04 7.71 -16.96
C ILE A 164 -3.81 8.41 -15.61
N ALA A 165 -3.68 7.63 -14.51
CA ALA A 165 -3.42 8.20 -13.19
C ALA A 165 -2.05 8.87 -13.09
N MET A 166 -1.05 8.40 -13.84
CA MET A 166 0.29 9.02 -13.83
C MET A 166 0.34 10.31 -14.65
N ASP A 167 -0.45 10.41 -15.70
CA ASP A 167 -0.64 11.69 -16.40
C ASP A 167 -1.35 12.73 -15.50
N ASP A 168 -2.34 12.30 -14.70
CA ASP A 168 -2.95 13.18 -13.70
C ASP A 168 -1.94 13.67 -12.67
N LEU A 169 -1.02 12.79 -12.24
CA LEU A 169 0.00 13.13 -11.27
C LEU A 169 0.97 14.18 -11.84
N ASP A 170 1.32 14.09 -13.13
CA ASP A 170 2.15 15.08 -13.79
C ASP A 170 1.44 16.43 -13.95
N ASP A 171 0.14 16.43 -14.22
CA ASP A 171 -0.67 17.66 -14.19
C ASP A 171 -0.64 18.32 -12.79
N VAL A 172 -0.72 17.53 -11.70
CA VAL A 172 -0.59 18.05 -10.33
C VAL A 172 0.80 18.63 -10.09
N ARG A 173 1.87 17.93 -10.52
CA ARG A 173 3.25 18.42 -10.43
C ARG A 173 3.37 19.81 -11.10
N ALA A 174 2.92 19.89 -12.37
CA ALA A 174 2.97 21.14 -13.14
C ALA A 174 2.08 22.22 -12.53
N TRP A 175 0.89 21.88 -12.05
CA TRP A 175 -0.02 22.81 -11.39
C TRP A 175 0.58 23.36 -10.11
N LEU A 176 1.28 22.56 -9.30
CA LEU A 176 2.01 23.01 -8.11
C LEU A 176 3.32 23.76 -8.43
N GLY A 177 3.76 23.79 -9.71
CA GLY A 177 4.95 24.49 -10.16
C GLY A 177 6.27 23.81 -9.81
N TYR A 178 6.26 22.48 -9.63
CA TYR A 178 7.48 21.71 -9.44
C TYR A 178 8.07 21.29 -10.80
N ASP A 179 9.36 21.48 -10.98
CA ASP A 179 10.08 21.09 -12.21
C ASP A 179 10.28 19.57 -12.23
N ARG A 180 10.90 19.02 -11.19
CA ARG A 180 11.12 17.58 -11.00
C ARG A 180 10.66 17.15 -9.62
N ILE A 181 10.39 15.84 -9.46
CA ILE A 181 9.90 15.27 -8.23
C ILE A 181 10.68 14.02 -7.83
N ASN A 182 10.75 13.74 -6.53
CA ASN A 182 11.13 12.44 -6.01
C ASN A 182 9.85 11.62 -5.88
N LEU A 183 9.88 10.36 -6.34
CA LEU A 183 8.77 9.42 -6.24
C LEU A 183 9.02 8.46 -5.08
N PHE A 184 8.04 8.26 -4.20
CA PHE A 184 8.06 7.16 -3.24
C PHE A 184 6.88 6.25 -3.53
N GLY A 185 7.15 5.03 -4.00
CA GLY A 185 6.15 4.02 -4.28
C GLY A 185 6.26 2.83 -3.33
N GLY A 186 5.14 2.42 -2.72
CA GLY A 186 5.04 1.17 -1.99
C GLY A 186 4.11 0.17 -2.70
N SER A 187 4.53 -1.10 -2.86
CA SER A 187 3.68 -2.13 -3.49
C SER A 187 3.24 -1.73 -4.91
N TYR A 188 1.93 -1.70 -5.20
CA TYR A 188 1.41 -1.15 -6.47
C TYR A 188 1.93 0.28 -6.76
N GLY A 189 2.18 1.09 -5.74
CA GLY A 189 2.76 2.42 -5.93
C GLY A 189 4.13 2.40 -6.62
N THR A 190 4.87 1.29 -6.56
CA THR A 190 6.11 1.12 -7.32
C THR A 190 5.85 0.94 -8.81
N ARG A 191 4.78 0.21 -9.20
CA ARG A 191 4.32 0.15 -10.60
C ARG A 191 3.91 1.54 -11.08
N ALA A 192 3.15 2.28 -10.28
CA ALA A 192 2.79 3.65 -10.60
C ALA A 192 4.04 4.53 -10.81
N ALA A 193 5.05 4.43 -9.92
CA ALA A 193 6.33 5.13 -10.08
C ALA A 193 7.05 4.73 -11.38
N LEU A 194 7.13 3.44 -11.69
CA LEU A 194 7.75 2.95 -12.93
C LEU A 194 7.01 3.46 -14.17
N VAL A 195 5.68 3.45 -14.17
CA VAL A 195 4.86 3.99 -15.27
C VAL A 195 5.11 5.49 -15.41
N TYR A 196 5.14 6.25 -14.30
CA TYR A 196 5.47 7.68 -14.32
C TYR A 196 6.87 7.92 -14.90
N MET A 197 7.89 7.14 -14.48
CA MET A 197 9.25 7.25 -15.01
C MET A 197 9.32 6.99 -16.52
N ARG A 198 8.45 6.13 -17.07
CA ARG A 198 8.33 5.88 -18.51
C ARG A 198 7.67 7.04 -19.23
N GLN A 199 6.54 7.56 -18.70
CA GLN A 199 5.73 8.57 -19.37
C GLN A 199 6.34 9.99 -19.23
N HIS A 200 6.96 10.28 -18.09
CA HIS A 200 7.46 11.62 -17.74
C HIS A 200 8.93 11.60 -17.27
N PRO A 201 9.88 11.02 -18.04
CA PRO A 201 11.26 10.79 -17.60
C PRO A 201 11.99 12.08 -17.20
N ASP A 202 11.72 13.21 -17.86
CA ASP A 202 12.38 14.49 -17.62
C ASP A 202 11.93 15.14 -16.30
N HIS A 203 10.81 14.71 -15.75
CA HIS A 203 10.23 15.24 -14.50
C HIS A 203 10.65 14.44 -13.26
N VAL A 204 11.41 13.36 -13.43
CA VAL A 204 11.88 12.53 -12.31
C VAL A 204 13.24 13.00 -11.80
N ARG A 205 13.33 13.33 -10.50
CA ARG A 205 14.59 13.60 -9.81
C ARG A 205 15.21 12.31 -9.29
N SER A 206 14.41 11.48 -8.63
CA SER A 206 14.78 10.16 -8.12
C SER A 206 13.53 9.33 -7.82
N ALA A 207 13.69 8.02 -7.59
CA ALA A 207 12.61 7.16 -7.17
C ALA A 207 13.03 6.22 -6.02
N ILE A 208 12.12 6.00 -5.08
CA ILE A 208 12.23 5.02 -4.02
C ILE A 208 11.12 3.98 -4.25
N LEU A 209 11.51 2.72 -4.38
CA LEU A 209 10.61 1.61 -4.70
C LEU A 209 10.65 0.59 -3.56
N LEU A 210 9.60 0.52 -2.75
CA LEU A 210 9.47 -0.42 -1.64
C LEU A 210 8.52 -1.56 -2.02
N ALA A 211 8.96 -2.82 -1.95
CA ALA A 211 8.17 -4.00 -2.27
C ALA A 211 7.66 -3.97 -3.74
N VAL A 212 8.60 -4.11 -4.67
CA VAL A 212 8.43 -3.79 -6.10
C VAL A 212 7.40 -4.67 -6.79
N ALA A 213 6.42 -4.04 -7.43
CA ALA A 213 5.50 -4.65 -8.40
C ALA A 213 5.87 -4.15 -9.81
N PRO A 214 6.66 -4.89 -10.60
CA PRO A 214 7.01 -4.49 -11.96
C PRO A 214 5.79 -4.43 -12.89
N THR A 215 5.96 -3.77 -14.02
CA THR A 215 4.85 -3.56 -14.99
C THR A 215 4.35 -4.86 -15.63
N ASP A 216 5.18 -5.88 -15.71
CA ASP A 216 4.85 -7.20 -16.26
C ASP A 216 4.32 -8.20 -15.22
N LEU A 217 4.28 -7.82 -13.93
CA LEU A 217 3.69 -8.66 -12.88
C LEU A 217 2.18 -8.77 -13.10
N LYS A 218 1.72 -9.94 -13.47
CA LYS A 218 0.28 -10.24 -13.64
C LYS A 218 -0.37 -10.52 -12.27
N MET A 219 -0.85 -9.49 -11.60
CA MET A 219 -1.54 -9.67 -10.31
C MET A 219 -2.92 -10.33 -10.49
N PRO A 220 -3.31 -11.37 -9.71
CA PRO A 220 -2.62 -11.96 -8.56
C PRO A 220 -1.91 -13.30 -8.86
N LEU A 221 -1.50 -13.56 -10.10
CA LEU A 221 -1.02 -14.86 -10.56
C LEU A 221 0.03 -15.50 -9.63
N HIS A 222 1.01 -14.70 -9.20
CA HIS A 222 2.14 -15.17 -8.40
C HIS A 222 1.93 -15.08 -6.88
N HIS A 223 0.75 -14.66 -6.40
CA HIS A 223 0.50 -14.49 -4.96
C HIS A 223 0.58 -15.81 -4.18
N SER A 224 0.13 -16.93 -4.78
CA SER A 224 0.22 -18.23 -4.14
C SER A 224 1.67 -18.73 -4.03
N GLU A 225 2.47 -18.57 -5.07
CA GLU A 225 3.89 -18.93 -5.10
C GLU A 225 4.70 -18.12 -4.07
N SER A 226 4.54 -16.78 -4.10
CA SER A 226 5.21 -15.88 -3.15
C SER A 226 4.77 -16.14 -1.71
N GLY A 227 3.47 -16.42 -1.51
CA GLY A 227 2.90 -16.77 -0.21
C GLY A 227 3.45 -18.09 0.34
N ALA A 228 3.56 -19.14 -0.50
CA ALA A 228 4.12 -20.43 -0.10
C ALA A 228 5.59 -20.28 0.32
N ARG A 229 6.40 -19.59 -0.50
CA ARG A 229 7.78 -19.29 -0.15
C ARG A 229 7.91 -18.55 1.20
N ALA A 230 7.10 -17.52 1.42
CA ALA A 230 7.11 -16.75 2.67
C ALA A 230 6.66 -17.60 3.87
N MET A 231 5.68 -18.49 3.68
CA MET A 231 5.21 -19.41 4.71
C MET A 231 6.30 -20.42 5.09
N ASP A 232 6.97 -21.02 4.10
CA ASP A 232 8.06 -21.97 4.37
C ASP A 232 9.19 -21.31 5.17
N LEU A 233 9.53 -20.06 4.85
CA LEU A 233 10.52 -19.28 5.61
C LEU A 233 10.05 -19.01 7.05
N LEU A 234 8.80 -18.58 7.23
CA LEU A 234 8.24 -18.26 8.55
C LEU A 234 8.14 -19.50 9.44
N LEU A 235 7.68 -20.63 8.90
CA LEU A 235 7.59 -21.89 9.65
C LEU A 235 8.99 -22.41 10.00
N GLY A 236 9.94 -22.32 9.05
CA GLY A 236 11.33 -22.66 9.33
C GLY A 236 12.00 -21.74 10.37
N GLU A 237 11.61 -20.47 10.47
CA GLU A 237 12.03 -19.61 11.58
C GLU A 237 11.48 -20.13 12.93
N CYS A 238 10.18 -20.46 12.99
CA CYS A 238 9.56 -21.01 14.19
C CYS A 238 10.21 -22.33 14.63
N GLU A 239 10.55 -23.21 13.70
CA GLU A 239 11.24 -24.49 13.99
C GLU A 239 12.66 -24.28 14.56
N ARG A 240 13.33 -23.20 14.19
CA ARG A 240 14.67 -22.82 14.72
C ARG A 240 14.62 -21.98 15.98
N ASP A 241 13.49 -21.35 16.30
CA ASP A 241 13.30 -20.55 17.51
C ASP A 241 12.90 -21.46 18.69
N PRO A 242 13.76 -21.63 19.73
CA PRO A 242 13.50 -22.61 20.78
C PRO A 242 12.14 -22.44 21.49
N PRO A 243 11.67 -21.23 21.84
CA PRO A 243 10.35 -21.03 22.43
C PRO A 243 9.21 -21.42 21.47
N CYS A 244 9.30 -21.09 20.17
CA CYS A 244 8.29 -21.42 19.18
C CYS A 244 8.23 -22.92 18.92
N HIS A 245 9.38 -23.55 18.69
CA HIS A 245 9.48 -25.00 18.48
C HIS A 245 8.97 -25.79 19.70
N ALA A 246 9.29 -25.36 20.92
CA ALA A 246 8.79 -26.02 22.11
C ALA A 246 7.25 -25.92 22.25
N ALA A 247 6.66 -24.82 21.80
CA ALA A 247 5.21 -24.62 21.82
C ALA A 247 4.50 -25.35 20.67
N PHE A 248 5.13 -25.42 19.49
CA PHE A 248 4.53 -25.93 18.24
C PHE A 248 5.50 -26.89 17.51
N PRO A 249 5.80 -28.08 18.06
CA PRO A 249 6.85 -28.94 17.53
C PRO A 249 6.53 -29.57 16.16
N GLN A 250 5.28 -29.51 15.72
CA GLN A 250 4.79 -30.06 14.44
C GLN A 250 4.12 -28.99 13.57
N ILE A 251 4.59 -27.74 13.64
CA ILE A 251 3.89 -26.60 13.02
C ILE A 251 3.73 -26.75 11.51
N SER A 252 4.71 -27.32 10.81
CA SER A 252 4.63 -27.60 9.38
C SER A 252 3.56 -28.64 9.03
N ASP A 253 3.35 -29.63 9.88
CA ASP A 253 2.27 -30.62 9.71
C ASP A 253 0.92 -30.05 10.12
N ASP A 254 0.85 -29.24 11.17
CA ASP A 254 -0.37 -28.50 11.57
C ASP A 254 -0.89 -27.64 10.41
N TRP A 255 0.03 -26.95 9.69
CA TRP A 255 -0.33 -26.17 8.50
C TRP A 255 -0.97 -27.01 7.40
N LYS A 256 -0.40 -28.17 7.07
CA LYS A 256 -0.98 -29.10 6.08
C LYS A 256 -2.33 -29.65 6.56
N ASN A 257 -2.39 -30.09 7.82
CA ASN A 257 -3.58 -30.69 8.42
C ASN A 257 -4.78 -29.74 8.41
N VAL A 258 -4.61 -28.48 8.80
CA VAL A 258 -5.72 -27.52 8.79
C VAL A 258 -6.23 -27.25 7.37
N LEU A 259 -5.34 -27.17 6.37
CA LEU A 259 -5.74 -26.98 4.98
C LEU A 259 -6.49 -28.21 4.43
N GLU A 260 -6.06 -29.43 4.76
CA GLU A 260 -6.74 -30.66 4.37
C GLU A 260 -8.11 -30.81 5.05
N GLN A 261 -8.23 -30.41 6.32
CA GLN A 261 -9.51 -30.39 7.03
C GLN A 261 -10.49 -29.43 6.35
N LEU A 262 -10.04 -28.20 6.06
CA LEU A 262 -10.85 -27.15 5.43
C LEU A 262 -11.18 -27.47 3.95
N GLU A 263 -10.36 -28.28 3.27
CA GLU A 263 -10.67 -28.79 1.92
C GLU A 263 -11.82 -29.78 1.94
N LYS A 264 -11.88 -30.65 2.96
CA LYS A 264 -12.96 -31.65 3.12
C LYS A 264 -14.28 -30.97 3.45
N GLN A 265 -14.28 -30.01 4.36
CA GLN A 265 -15.45 -29.19 4.70
C GLN A 265 -15.03 -27.87 5.35
N PRO A 266 -15.77 -26.78 5.11
CA PRO A 266 -15.58 -25.52 5.83
C PRO A 266 -15.76 -25.70 7.35
N ALA A 267 -14.96 -24.97 8.13
CA ALA A 267 -15.16 -24.93 9.58
C ALA A 267 -16.38 -24.06 9.93
N ARG A 268 -17.22 -24.54 10.87
CA ARG A 268 -18.34 -23.80 11.41
C ARG A 268 -18.08 -23.50 12.88
N VAL A 269 -18.02 -22.22 13.21
CA VAL A 269 -17.59 -21.72 14.53
C VAL A 269 -18.64 -20.81 15.11
N GLU A 270 -19.06 -21.07 16.33
CA GLU A 270 -19.90 -20.15 17.09
C GLU A 270 -19.05 -18.98 17.54
N TYR A 271 -19.40 -17.77 17.07
CA TYR A 271 -18.72 -16.53 17.41
C TYR A 271 -19.62 -15.62 18.23
N SER A 272 -19.15 -15.21 19.39
CA SER A 272 -19.82 -14.22 20.23
C SER A 272 -19.12 -12.88 20.09
N PRO A 273 -19.75 -11.88 19.40
CA PRO A 273 -19.17 -10.55 19.29
C PRO A 273 -18.98 -9.91 20.65
N PRO A 274 -17.98 -9.04 20.85
CA PRO A 274 -17.84 -8.25 22.05
C PRO A 274 -19.13 -7.43 22.35
N GLY A 275 -19.62 -7.46 23.59
CA GLY A 275 -20.86 -6.81 24.00
C GLY A 275 -22.03 -7.79 24.14
N LYS A 276 -23.27 -7.30 23.93
CA LYS A 276 -24.50 -8.10 24.15
C LYS A 276 -25.12 -8.67 22.86
N ALA A 277 -24.39 -8.69 21.74
CA ALA A 277 -24.90 -9.27 20.50
C ALA A 277 -25.06 -10.79 20.64
N ALA A 278 -26.11 -11.34 20.01
CA ALA A 278 -26.33 -12.78 19.99
C ALA A 278 -25.19 -13.52 19.29
N PRO A 279 -24.81 -14.72 19.74
CA PRO A 279 -23.87 -15.58 19.01
C PRO A 279 -24.32 -15.80 17.58
N THR A 280 -23.36 -15.90 16.65
CA THR A 280 -23.62 -16.20 15.24
C THR A 280 -22.65 -17.29 14.77
N THR A 281 -23.15 -18.19 13.94
CA THR A 281 -22.30 -19.20 13.31
C THR A 281 -21.54 -18.56 12.15
N ILE A 282 -20.21 -18.65 12.18
CA ILE A 282 -19.31 -18.20 11.12
C ILE A 282 -18.79 -19.41 10.36
N GLU A 283 -18.85 -19.35 9.04
CA GLU A 283 -18.27 -20.35 8.16
C GLU A 283 -16.92 -19.86 7.61
N ILE A 284 -15.88 -20.70 7.76
CA ILE A 284 -14.52 -20.43 7.33
C ILE A 284 -14.15 -21.44 6.24
N GLN A 285 -14.01 -20.95 5.01
CA GLN A 285 -13.58 -21.73 3.86
C GLN A 285 -12.04 -21.76 3.76
N ARG A 286 -11.50 -22.86 3.18
CA ARG A 286 -10.06 -23.05 2.99
C ARG A 286 -9.37 -21.86 2.30
N GLY A 287 -9.92 -21.39 1.18
CA GLY A 287 -9.33 -20.29 0.42
C GLY A 287 -9.32 -18.96 1.20
N VAL A 288 -10.37 -18.70 1.99
CA VAL A 288 -10.45 -17.52 2.86
C VAL A 288 -9.43 -17.63 3.99
N PHE A 289 -9.32 -18.79 4.64
CA PHE A 289 -8.33 -19.04 5.68
C PHE A 289 -6.91 -18.80 5.16
N GLY A 290 -6.55 -19.45 4.05
CA GLY A 290 -5.23 -19.28 3.43
C GLY A 290 -4.92 -17.85 3.05
N GLU A 291 -5.86 -17.12 2.42
CA GLU A 291 -5.65 -15.73 2.02
C GLU A 291 -5.48 -14.78 3.23
N LYS A 292 -6.19 -15.02 4.34
CA LYS A 292 -5.98 -14.28 5.59
C LYS A 292 -4.58 -14.53 6.17
N ILE A 293 -4.18 -15.80 6.27
CA ILE A 293 -2.82 -16.16 6.73
C ILE A 293 -1.77 -15.49 5.84
N ARG A 294 -1.90 -15.58 4.49
CA ARG A 294 -0.98 -14.91 3.56
C ARG A 294 -0.92 -13.40 3.81
N SER A 295 -2.07 -12.73 3.99
CA SER A 295 -2.14 -11.30 4.22
C SER A 295 -1.52 -10.86 5.55
N TRP A 296 -1.50 -11.73 6.56
CA TRP A 296 -0.87 -11.43 7.84
C TRP A 296 0.66 -11.52 7.80
N MET A 297 1.22 -12.17 6.79
CA MET A 297 2.68 -12.13 6.56
C MET A 297 3.19 -10.80 5.97
N TYR A 298 2.30 -9.82 5.71
CA TYR A 298 2.71 -8.49 5.23
C TYR A 298 3.60 -7.77 6.25
N GLY A 299 3.30 -7.90 7.55
CA GLY A 299 4.09 -7.32 8.64
C GLY A 299 4.46 -8.37 9.69
N ARG A 300 5.59 -8.19 10.35
CA ARG A 300 6.12 -9.15 11.33
C ARG A 300 5.32 -9.20 12.63
N ASP A 301 4.63 -8.13 13.00
CA ASP A 301 3.73 -8.06 14.16
C ASP A 301 2.58 -9.08 14.07
N LYS A 302 1.97 -9.24 12.89
CA LYS A 302 0.91 -10.21 12.64
C LYS A 302 1.47 -11.59 12.33
N ALA A 303 2.58 -11.65 11.58
CA ALA A 303 3.23 -12.90 11.24
C ALA A 303 3.68 -13.69 12.48
N ALA A 304 4.14 -13.02 13.53
CA ALA A 304 4.54 -13.64 14.79
C ALA A 304 3.42 -14.45 15.49
N ARG A 305 2.15 -14.23 15.13
CA ARG A 305 0.98 -14.95 15.68
C ARG A 305 0.57 -16.15 14.85
N ILE A 306 1.07 -16.27 13.61
CA ILE A 306 0.63 -17.29 12.65
C ILE A 306 0.84 -18.72 13.18
N PRO A 307 1.99 -19.09 13.79
CA PRO A 307 2.17 -20.44 14.33
C PRO A 307 1.11 -20.81 15.38
N LEU A 308 0.80 -19.90 16.33
CA LEU A 308 -0.25 -20.12 17.32
C LEU A 308 -1.61 -20.35 16.66
N ILE A 309 -1.98 -19.52 15.67
CA ILE A 309 -3.25 -19.59 14.96
C ILE A 309 -3.37 -20.92 14.19
N ILE A 310 -2.32 -21.33 13.49
CA ILE A 310 -2.28 -22.58 12.73
C ILE A 310 -2.43 -23.78 13.66
N HIS A 311 -1.65 -23.82 14.76
CA HIS A 311 -1.69 -24.90 15.72
C HIS A 311 -3.08 -25.07 16.34
N HIS A 312 -3.72 -24.00 16.76
CA HIS A 312 -5.09 -24.03 17.29
C HIS A 312 -6.09 -24.48 16.24
N ALA A 313 -6.03 -23.93 15.03
CA ALA A 313 -6.95 -24.27 13.94
C ALA A 313 -6.82 -25.75 13.52
N ALA A 314 -5.60 -26.31 13.49
CA ALA A 314 -5.36 -27.73 13.21
C ALA A 314 -6.02 -28.66 14.25
N ASN A 315 -6.19 -28.17 15.49
CA ASN A 315 -6.90 -28.85 16.59
C ASN A 315 -8.39 -28.48 16.66
N GLY A 316 -8.95 -27.80 15.65
CA GLY A 316 -10.37 -27.43 15.56
C GLY A 316 -10.76 -26.14 16.29
N ASP A 317 -9.80 -25.44 16.91
CA ASP A 317 -10.03 -24.16 17.59
C ASP A 317 -9.66 -22.98 16.68
N PHE A 318 -10.67 -22.31 16.12
CA PHE A 318 -10.52 -21.12 15.27
C PHE A 318 -10.69 -19.78 16.01
N ALA A 319 -10.73 -19.78 17.35
CA ALA A 319 -10.95 -18.54 18.11
C ALA A 319 -9.86 -17.50 17.84
N SER A 320 -8.58 -17.92 17.82
CA SER A 320 -7.44 -17.05 17.51
C SER A 320 -7.47 -16.49 16.09
N PHE A 321 -7.87 -17.30 15.12
CA PHE A 321 -8.06 -16.88 13.74
C PHE A 321 -9.13 -15.79 13.65
N LEU A 322 -10.32 -16.03 14.23
CA LEU A 322 -11.42 -15.07 14.22
C LEU A 322 -11.07 -13.78 14.96
N GLN A 323 -10.38 -13.86 16.09
CA GLN A 323 -9.91 -12.69 16.82
C GLN A 323 -9.03 -11.78 15.96
N GLN A 324 -8.12 -12.36 15.16
CA GLN A 324 -7.26 -11.56 14.26
C GLN A 324 -7.99 -11.13 12.99
N ALA A 325 -8.91 -11.94 12.46
CA ALA A 325 -9.64 -11.66 11.24
C ALA A 325 -10.72 -10.58 11.42
N ILE A 326 -11.42 -10.57 12.56
CA ILE A 326 -12.57 -9.69 12.85
C ILE A 326 -12.13 -8.44 13.66
N ALA A 327 -10.88 -8.04 13.58
CA ALA A 327 -10.42 -6.84 14.25
C ALA A 327 -11.14 -5.60 13.69
N PRO A 328 -11.86 -4.79 14.54
CA PRO A 328 -12.68 -3.65 14.08
C PRO A 328 -11.88 -2.51 13.43
N SER A 329 -10.57 -2.54 13.55
CA SER A 329 -9.66 -1.45 13.22
C SER A 329 -9.15 -1.45 11.78
N ILE A 330 -9.64 -2.34 10.90
CA ILE A 330 -9.25 -2.26 9.48
C ILE A 330 -10.25 -1.33 8.77
N PRO A 331 -9.91 -0.06 8.52
CA PRO A 331 -10.71 0.80 7.65
C PRO A 331 -10.83 0.13 6.29
N ASP A 332 -11.84 0.53 5.48
CA ASP A 332 -11.88 0.19 4.06
C ASP A 332 -10.72 0.90 3.35
N PHE A 333 -9.53 0.35 3.51
CA PHE A 333 -8.28 0.92 3.00
C PHE A 333 -8.32 1.04 1.50
N VAL A 334 -8.81 -0.01 0.83
CA VAL A 334 -8.79 -0.14 -0.61
C VAL A 334 -10.14 0.25 -1.19
N ALA A 335 -10.15 1.03 -2.25
CA ALA A 335 -11.33 1.24 -3.10
C ALA A 335 -11.44 0.04 -4.05
N ASP A 336 -12.32 -0.92 -3.73
CA ASP A 336 -12.45 -2.18 -4.48
C ASP A 336 -12.72 -1.97 -5.98
N GLY A 337 -13.52 -0.95 -6.33
CA GLY A 337 -13.78 -0.61 -7.73
C GLY A 337 -12.53 -0.09 -8.46
N MET A 338 -11.67 0.69 -7.78
CA MET A 338 -10.39 1.10 -8.35
C MET A 338 -9.45 -0.10 -8.49
N TYR A 339 -9.39 -0.97 -7.47
CA TYR A 339 -8.61 -2.19 -7.53
C TYR A 339 -8.99 -3.05 -8.75
N LEU A 340 -10.30 -3.25 -8.97
CA LEU A 340 -10.78 -4.01 -10.12
C LEU A 340 -10.54 -3.28 -11.44
N SER A 341 -10.74 -1.95 -11.52
CA SER A 341 -10.49 -1.20 -12.76
C SER A 341 -9.05 -1.31 -13.23
N VAL A 342 -8.08 -1.24 -12.30
CA VAL A 342 -6.66 -1.44 -12.62
C VAL A 342 -6.38 -2.89 -13.00
N THR A 343 -6.68 -3.83 -12.12
CA THR A 343 -6.23 -5.22 -12.32
C THR A 343 -6.98 -5.96 -13.43
N CYS A 344 -8.24 -5.58 -13.70
CA CYS A 344 -8.99 -6.12 -14.83
C CYS A 344 -8.59 -5.49 -16.18
N ALA A 345 -7.86 -4.38 -16.18
CA ALA A 345 -7.27 -3.80 -17.39
C ALA A 345 -5.83 -4.29 -17.62
N GLU A 346 -5.03 -4.31 -16.55
CA GLU A 346 -3.57 -4.40 -16.63
C GLU A 346 -3.02 -5.80 -16.35
N ASP A 347 -3.73 -6.67 -15.62
CA ASP A 347 -3.19 -7.93 -15.10
C ASP A 347 -3.97 -9.16 -15.57
N VAL A 348 -5.21 -9.28 -15.11
CA VAL A 348 -6.03 -10.50 -15.25
C VAL A 348 -6.25 -10.94 -16.71
N PRO A 349 -6.48 -10.03 -17.68
CA PRO A 349 -6.65 -10.43 -19.08
C PRO A 349 -5.42 -11.08 -19.73
N PHE A 350 -4.27 -10.99 -19.08
CA PHE A 350 -3.00 -11.56 -19.54
C PHE A 350 -2.60 -12.84 -18.80
N ILE A 351 -3.45 -13.32 -17.88
CA ILE A 351 -3.27 -14.59 -17.17
C ILE A 351 -3.93 -15.69 -18.00
N THR A 352 -3.16 -16.65 -18.47
CA THR A 352 -3.74 -17.80 -19.15
C THR A 352 -4.20 -18.88 -18.14
N PRO A 353 -5.22 -19.69 -18.46
CA PRO A 353 -5.63 -20.80 -17.62
C PRO A 353 -4.50 -21.81 -17.34
N GLU A 354 -3.60 -22.02 -18.31
CA GLU A 354 -2.44 -22.90 -18.20
C GLU A 354 -1.43 -22.37 -17.19
N GLU A 355 -1.11 -21.07 -17.25
CA GLU A 355 -0.23 -20.41 -16.27
C GLU A 355 -0.83 -20.51 -14.85
N ALA A 356 -2.13 -20.20 -14.71
CA ALA A 356 -2.81 -20.26 -13.43
C ALA A 356 -2.77 -21.68 -12.85
N THR A 357 -3.08 -22.70 -13.65
CA THR A 357 -3.06 -24.11 -13.23
C THR A 357 -1.65 -24.54 -12.83
N LYS A 358 -0.63 -24.20 -13.64
CA LYS A 358 0.76 -24.60 -13.39
C LYS A 358 1.30 -24.00 -12.09
N LEU A 359 1.02 -22.74 -11.80
CA LEU A 359 1.56 -22.03 -10.64
C LEU A 359 0.83 -22.33 -9.34
N THR A 360 -0.41 -22.84 -9.43
CA THR A 360 -1.22 -23.13 -8.23
C THR A 360 -1.31 -24.62 -7.91
N ALA A 361 -0.89 -25.51 -8.84
CA ALA A 361 -0.89 -26.95 -8.62
C ALA A 361 0.02 -27.35 -7.45
N GLY A 362 -0.55 -28.09 -6.47
CA GLY A 362 0.19 -28.51 -5.28
C GLY A 362 0.58 -27.38 -4.30
N ASN A 363 0.20 -26.14 -4.60
CA ASN A 363 0.50 -25.00 -3.75
C ASN A 363 -0.48 -24.94 -2.55
N PRO A 364 -0.02 -24.73 -1.31
CA PRO A 364 -0.88 -24.67 -0.13
C PRO A 364 -1.94 -23.56 -0.21
N PHE A 365 -1.67 -22.44 -0.87
CA PHE A 365 -2.64 -21.36 -1.08
C PHE A 365 -3.59 -21.61 -2.26
N GLY A 366 -3.28 -22.58 -3.13
CA GLY A 366 -4.12 -22.96 -4.27
C GLY A 366 -4.37 -21.81 -5.24
N ASN A 367 -5.48 -21.90 -5.98
CA ASN A 367 -5.88 -20.92 -6.99
C ASN A 367 -6.91 -19.88 -6.50
N TYR A 368 -7.23 -19.87 -5.20
CA TYR A 368 -8.32 -19.05 -4.65
C TYR A 368 -8.25 -17.60 -5.12
N ARG A 369 -7.11 -16.96 -4.98
CA ARG A 369 -6.94 -15.54 -5.32
C ARG A 369 -7.12 -15.27 -6.82
N VAL A 370 -6.51 -16.10 -7.68
CA VAL A 370 -6.64 -15.99 -9.13
C VAL A 370 -8.08 -16.22 -9.55
N PHE A 371 -8.73 -17.28 -9.02
CA PHE A 371 -10.12 -17.61 -9.32
C PHE A 371 -11.08 -16.48 -8.94
N GLN A 372 -10.99 -15.95 -7.73
CA GLN A 372 -11.85 -14.86 -7.26
C GLN A 372 -11.73 -13.62 -8.16
N GLN A 373 -10.52 -13.25 -8.53
CA GLN A 373 -10.26 -12.05 -9.30
C GLN A 373 -10.61 -12.21 -10.78
N THR A 374 -10.31 -13.37 -11.39
CA THR A 374 -10.71 -13.67 -12.77
C THR A 374 -12.24 -13.65 -12.93
N ARG A 375 -12.95 -14.24 -11.95
CA ARG A 375 -14.42 -14.24 -11.91
C ARG A 375 -14.97 -12.81 -11.80
N ALA A 376 -14.39 -11.96 -10.95
CA ALA A 376 -14.78 -10.56 -10.81
C ALA A 376 -14.50 -9.76 -12.08
N CYS A 377 -13.31 -9.93 -12.69
CA CYS A 377 -12.94 -9.25 -13.93
C CYS A 377 -13.78 -9.68 -15.14
N GLY A 378 -14.31 -10.90 -15.16
CA GLY A 378 -15.28 -11.33 -16.17
C GLY A 378 -16.57 -10.49 -16.21
N MET A 379 -16.84 -9.73 -15.16
CA MET A 379 -18.01 -8.85 -15.04
C MET A 379 -17.65 -7.36 -14.95
N TRP A 380 -16.36 -7.02 -14.88
CA TRP A 380 -15.90 -5.64 -14.73
C TRP A 380 -15.52 -5.04 -16.10
N PRO A 381 -15.84 -3.76 -16.39
CA PRO A 381 -15.41 -3.12 -17.61
C PRO A 381 -13.88 -3.05 -17.70
N ARG A 382 -13.35 -3.35 -18.89
CA ARG A 382 -11.91 -3.35 -19.11
C ARG A 382 -11.48 -2.03 -19.75
N GLY A 383 -10.57 -1.31 -19.09
CA GLY A 383 -9.88 -0.16 -19.66
C GLY A 383 -8.82 -0.54 -20.68
N GLU A 384 -8.47 0.40 -21.55
CA GLU A 384 -7.36 0.26 -22.48
C GLU A 384 -6.04 0.61 -21.79
N ILE A 385 -4.98 -0.10 -22.17
CA ILE A 385 -3.60 0.15 -21.71
C ILE A 385 -2.68 0.32 -22.92
N PRO A 386 -1.58 1.06 -22.78
CA PRO A 386 -0.55 1.14 -23.83
C PRO A 386 -0.02 -0.24 -24.24
N THR A 387 0.31 -0.43 -25.50
CA THR A 387 0.80 -1.71 -26.03
C THR A 387 2.13 -2.15 -25.40
N ASP A 388 2.93 -1.21 -24.94
CA ASP A 388 4.21 -1.40 -24.25
C ASP A 388 4.08 -1.44 -22.73
N PHE A 389 2.86 -1.45 -22.17
CA PHE A 389 2.61 -1.37 -20.73
C PHE A 389 3.42 -2.40 -19.94
N HIS A 390 3.45 -3.66 -20.40
CA HIS A 390 4.18 -4.74 -19.74
C HIS A 390 5.68 -4.80 -20.09
N GLY A 391 6.15 -3.89 -20.92
CA GLY A 391 7.60 -3.80 -21.21
C GLY A 391 8.40 -3.31 -19.98
N PRO A 392 9.69 -3.62 -19.90
CA PRO A 392 10.55 -3.12 -18.84
C PRO A 392 10.66 -1.59 -18.89
N VAL A 393 10.83 -0.97 -17.73
CA VAL A 393 11.03 0.48 -17.61
C VAL A 393 12.52 0.76 -17.45
N SER A 394 13.08 1.46 -18.44
CA SER A 394 14.48 1.92 -18.40
C SER A 394 14.54 3.40 -18.02
N SER A 395 15.41 3.75 -17.09
CA SER A 395 15.61 5.14 -16.65
C SER A 395 17.02 5.35 -16.11
N ASN A 396 17.59 6.52 -16.41
CA ASN A 396 18.84 6.97 -15.82
C ASN A 396 18.65 7.74 -14.51
N ALA A 397 17.43 7.96 -14.05
CA ALA A 397 17.19 8.57 -12.74
C ALA A 397 17.76 7.68 -11.62
N PRO A 398 18.32 8.25 -10.55
CA PRO A 398 18.72 7.47 -9.38
C PRO A 398 17.53 6.75 -8.76
N VAL A 399 17.69 5.46 -8.40
CA VAL A 399 16.63 4.66 -7.79
C VAL A 399 17.16 3.90 -6.58
N LEU A 400 16.41 3.96 -5.47
CA LEU A 400 16.64 3.13 -4.29
C LEU A 400 15.51 2.11 -4.17
N ILE A 401 15.87 0.82 -4.18
CA ILE A 401 14.91 -0.29 -4.15
C ILE A 401 15.03 -1.01 -2.81
N PHE A 402 13.90 -1.23 -2.13
CA PHE A 402 13.82 -2.05 -0.93
C PHE A 402 12.91 -3.25 -1.16
N SER A 403 13.33 -4.42 -0.72
CA SER A 403 12.53 -5.64 -0.72
C SER A 403 12.64 -6.37 0.60
N GLY A 404 11.51 -6.83 1.14
CA GLY A 404 11.51 -7.73 2.28
C GLY A 404 11.79 -9.17 1.86
N ASN A 405 12.69 -9.86 2.57
CA ASN A 405 12.99 -11.25 2.22
C ASN A 405 11.80 -12.20 2.46
N LEU A 406 10.94 -11.89 3.42
CA LEU A 406 9.74 -12.69 3.72
C LEU A 406 8.46 -12.14 3.06
N ASP A 407 8.59 -11.34 2.01
CA ASP A 407 7.43 -10.74 1.32
C ASP A 407 6.57 -11.83 0.65
N PRO A 408 5.27 -11.97 1.03
CA PRO A 408 4.36 -12.97 0.49
C PRO A 408 3.67 -12.53 -0.82
N VAL A 409 4.10 -11.42 -1.42
CA VAL A 409 3.47 -10.82 -2.63
C VAL A 409 4.52 -10.45 -3.66
N THR A 410 5.44 -9.58 -3.26
CA THR A 410 6.48 -9.01 -4.12
C THR A 410 7.89 -9.29 -3.56
N PRO A 411 8.31 -10.58 -3.53
CA PRO A 411 9.61 -10.97 -3.00
C PRO A 411 10.77 -10.33 -3.76
N PRO A 412 12.02 -10.41 -3.24
CA PRO A 412 13.19 -9.71 -3.79
C PRO A 412 13.46 -9.91 -5.28
N LYS A 413 13.04 -11.05 -5.85
CA LYS A 413 13.21 -11.34 -7.30
C LYS A 413 12.69 -10.22 -8.20
N TYR A 414 11.60 -9.55 -7.82
CA TYR A 414 11.04 -8.46 -8.63
C TYR A 414 11.85 -7.17 -8.53
N GLY A 415 12.43 -6.88 -7.37
CA GLY A 415 13.41 -5.79 -7.23
C GLY A 415 14.68 -6.04 -8.05
N GLU A 416 15.16 -7.29 -8.08
CA GLU A 416 16.30 -7.71 -8.91
C GLU A 416 16.02 -7.59 -10.40
N GLU A 417 14.80 -7.96 -10.84
CA GLU A 417 14.36 -7.85 -12.24
C GLU A 417 14.32 -6.40 -12.71
N VAL A 418 13.70 -5.52 -11.93
CA VAL A 418 13.58 -4.09 -12.27
C VAL A 418 14.95 -3.41 -12.25
N ALA A 419 15.83 -3.75 -11.32
CA ALA A 419 17.17 -3.17 -11.21
C ALA A 419 18.02 -3.36 -12.48
N LYS A 420 17.78 -4.42 -13.28
CA LYS A 420 18.50 -4.68 -14.53
C LYS A 420 18.34 -3.56 -15.58
N TYR A 421 17.24 -2.81 -15.50
CA TYR A 421 16.90 -1.72 -16.42
C TYR A 421 17.11 -0.33 -15.82
N LEU A 422 17.60 -0.25 -14.59
CA LEU A 422 17.85 0.97 -13.84
C LEU A 422 19.32 1.08 -13.44
N PRO A 423 20.21 1.52 -14.34
CA PRO A 423 21.67 1.46 -14.15
C PRO A 423 22.16 2.27 -12.94
N ASN A 424 21.41 3.27 -12.50
CA ASN A 424 21.72 4.09 -11.32
C ASN A 424 20.91 3.64 -10.08
N SER A 425 20.50 2.38 -10.03
CA SER A 425 19.78 1.84 -8.88
C SER A 425 20.69 1.13 -7.88
N ARG A 426 20.18 1.04 -6.65
CA ARG A 426 20.70 0.15 -5.60
C ARG A 426 19.53 -0.64 -5.00
N HIS A 427 19.63 -1.96 -5.02
CA HIS A 427 18.67 -2.86 -4.41
C HIS A 427 19.16 -3.28 -3.01
N VAL A 428 18.31 -3.06 -2.00
CA VAL A 428 18.55 -3.39 -0.60
C VAL A 428 17.50 -4.40 -0.16
N ILE A 429 17.94 -5.61 0.18
CA ILE A 429 17.08 -6.65 0.74
C ILE A 429 17.11 -6.51 2.25
N VAL A 430 15.95 -6.36 2.89
CA VAL A 430 15.80 -6.33 4.36
C VAL A 430 15.50 -7.76 4.81
N PRO A 431 16.43 -8.42 5.53
CA PRO A 431 16.36 -9.86 5.79
C PRO A 431 15.07 -10.30 6.50
N GLU A 432 14.65 -9.54 7.51
CA GLU A 432 13.54 -9.87 8.39
C GLU A 432 12.20 -9.21 7.99
N ALA A 433 12.16 -8.46 6.88
CA ALA A 433 10.94 -7.76 6.47
C ALA A 433 9.97 -8.65 5.69
N GLY A 434 8.68 -8.42 5.91
CA GLY A 434 7.59 -8.90 5.05
C GLY A 434 7.38 -7.97 3.86
N HIS A 435 6.11 -7.68 3.52
CA HIS A 435 5.74 -6.73 2.46
C HIS A 435 5.98 -5.26 2.86
N GLY A 436 6.06 -5.00 4.16
CA GLY A 436 6.44 -3.73 4.77
C GLY A 436 7.42 -3.98 5.91
N MET A 437 7.78 -2.89 6.61
CA MET A 437 8.68 -2.91 7.76
C MET A 437 7.95 -3.09 9.10
N ASP A 438 6.62 -3.23 9.07
CA ASP A 438 5.78 -3.28 10.25
C ASP A 438 6.18 -4.42 11.22
N GLY A 439 6.33 -4.07 12.48
CA GLY A 439 6.73 -5.00 13.54
C GLY A 439 8.24 -5.22 13.69
N LEU A 440 9.07 -4.69 12.81
CA LEU A 440 10.52 -4.73 12.99
C LEU A 440 11.00 -3.67 13.98
N SER A 441 12.09 -3.95 14.68
CA SER A 441 12.85 -2.93 15.39
C SER A 441 13.60 -2.02 14.42
N ASP A 442 13.97 -0.80 14.84
CA ASP A 442 14.75 0.17 14.03
C ASP A 442 14.15 0.41 12.60
N GLN A 443 12.83 0.46 12.47
CA GLN A 443 12.15 0.77 11.17
C GLN A 443 12.64 2.09 10.57
N GLU A 444 13.06 3.03 11.41
CA GLU A 444 13.65 4.31 11.00
C GLU A 444 14.93 4.17 10.17
N CYS A 445 15.55 2.98 10.13
CA CYS A 445 16.69 2.67 9.27
C CYS A 445 16.31 2.92 7.80
N VAL A 446 15.18 2.42 7.33
CA VAL A 446 14.70 2.60 5.94
C VAL A 446 14.39 4.07 5.66
N ASP A 447 13.78 4.77 6.62
CA ASP A 447 13.50 6.21 6.50
C ASP A 447 14.78 7.03 6.38
N ARG A 448 15.80 6.75 7.22
CA ARG A 448 17.11 7.43 7.16
C ARG A 448 17.79 7.22 5.81
N LEU A 449 17.81 5.98 5.30
CA LEU A 449 18.39 5.66 3.99
C LEU A 449 17.67 6.38 2.86
N THR A 450 16.35 6.43 2.93
CA THR A 450 15.50 7.13 1.94
C THR A 450 15.78 8.63 1.92
N ILE A 451 15.83 9.26 3.11
CA ILE A 451 16.12 10.70 3.24
C ILE A 451 17.54 11.01 2.76
N GLU A 452 18.52 10.22 3.18
CA GLU A 452 19.91 10.39 2.73
C GLU A 452 20.04 10.24 1.22
N PHE A 453 19.36 9.26 0.62
CA PHE A 453 19.30 9.06 -0.81
C PHE A 453 18.72 10.27 -1.55
N MET A 454 17.59 10.80 -1.09
CA MET A 454 16.97 11.99 -1.70
C MET A 454 17.89 13.22 -1.59
N ASP A 455 18.49 13.44 -0.43
CA ASP A 455 19.40 14.58 -0.19
C ASP A 455 20.64 14.48 -1.10
N LYS A 456 21.24 13.30 -1.25
CA LYS A 456 22.42 13.06 -2.09
C LYS A 456 22.10 12.97 -3.59
N GLY A 457 20.90 12.53 -3.94
CA GLY A 457 20.50 12.23 -5.31
C GLY A 457 21.30 11.05 -5.92
N SER A 458 21.77 10.14 -5.09
CA SER A 458 22.54 8.96 -5.50
C SER A 458 22.39 7.85 -4.46
N ALA A 459 22.19 6.63 -4.90
CA ALA A 459 22.19 5.44 -4.05
C ALA A 459 23.59 4.83 -3.85
N LYS A 460 24.60 5.34 -4.58
CA LYS A 460 26.00 4.96 -4.42
C LYS A 460 26.48 5.40 -3.03
N ASP A 461 27.26 4.60 -2.38
CA ASP A 461 27.91 4.91 -1.09
C ASP A 461 26.91 5.13 0.09
N LEU A 462 25.67 4.65 0.01
CA LEU A 462 24.79 4.59 1.17
C LEU A 462 25.23 3.48 2.13
N ASP A 463 25.37 3.78 3.42
CA ASP A 463 25.62 2.74 4.42
C ASP A 463 24.30 2.04 4.80
N VAL A 464 24.09 0.87 4.19
CA VAL A 464 22.89 0.05 4.42
C VAL A 464 23.04 -0.95 5.56
N SER A 465 24.12 -0.91 6.34
CA SER A 465 24.40 -1.89 7.38
C SER A 465 23.31 -1.97 8.48
N CYS A 466 22.52 -0.89 8.64
CA CYS A 466 21.44 -0.87 9.62
C CYS A 466 20.31 -1.88 9.33
N VAL A 467 20.07 -2.27 8.06
CA VAL A 467 19.01 -3.24 7.75
C VAL A 467 19.26 -4.62 8.33
N GLY A 468 20.53 -4.99 8.51
CA GLY A 468 20.93 -6.26 9.14
C GLY A 468 20.73 -6.29 10.66
N ARG A 469 20.37 -5.17 11.29
CA ARG A 469 20.07 -5.09 12.73
C ARG A 469 18.58 -5.00 13.02
N MET A 470 17.75 -4.84 11.99
CA MET A 470 16.30 -4.85 12.14
C MET A 470 15.84 -6.25 12.53
N ALA A 471 15.22 -6.38 13.69
CA ALA A 471 14.82 -7.68 14.25
C ALA A 471 13.29 -7.80 14.35
N PRO A 472 12.72 -8.99 14.10
CA PRO A 472 11.32 -9.25 14.25
C PRO A 472 10.94 -9.35 15.74
N PRO A 473 9.66 -9.20 16.10
CA PRO A 473 9.16 -9.52 17.42
C PRO A 473 9.24 -11.04 17.67
N PRO A 474 9.33 -11.48 18.94
CA PRO A 474 9.27 -12.89 19.26
C PRO A 474 7.93 -13.51 18.84
N PHE A 475 7.94 -14.80 18.50
CA PHE A 475 6.72 -15.53 18.24
C PHE A 475 5.77 -15.55 19.44
N VAL A 476 4.48 -15.44 19.17
CA VAL A 476 3.45 -15.56 20.21
C VAL A 476 3.14 -17.04 20.43
N THR A 477 3.51 -17.55 21.61
CA THR A 477 3.36 -18.99 21.95
C THR A 477 2.14 -19.31 22.79
N LYS A 478 1.44 -18.28 23.33
CA LYS A 478 0.22 -18.44 24.12
C LYS A 478 -0.62 -17.15 24.07
N TYR A 479 -1.92 -17.30 24.28
CA TYR A 479 -2.78 -16.14 24.49
C TYR A 479 -2.42 -15.42 25.80
N LYS A 480 -2.52 -14.10 25.78
CA LYS A 480 -2.50 -13.28 27.00
C LYS A 480 -3.90 -13.15 27.58
#